data_34562b4450afe48f6e364462002e1ffb
#
_entry.id   34562b4450afe48f6e364462002e1ffb
#
_cell.length_a   1.000
_cell.length_b   1.000
_cell.length_c   1.000
_cell.angle_alpha   90.00
_cell.angle_beta   90.00
_cell.angle_gamma   90.00
#
_symmetry.space_group_name_H-M   'P 1'
#
loop_
_entity.id
_entity.type
_entity.pdbx_description
1 polymer ?
#
loop_
_entity_poly.entity_id
_entity_poly.type
_entity_poly.pdbx_seq_one_letter_code
_entity_poly.pdbx_strand_id
1 'polypeptide(L)'
;MPRIKIDLPERFIFSTELAIYVNHINYGNHLDNSALISLVSEARVRFLKSLGYTEMNVEGYGIIVADVAAQYRSEAFHGEVMVIEMAADDFNKYGCDL
;
A
#
# COMPACT_ATOMS: atom_id res chain seq x y z
N MET A 1 6.66 11.51 22.70
CA MET A 1 5.68 10.51 22.26
C MET A 1 6.39 9.44 21.43
N PRO A 2 6.26 8.17 21.77
CA PRO A 2 6.90 7.13 20.97
C PRO A 2 6.26 7.01 19.60
N ARG A 3 7.08 6.72 18.61
CA ARG A 3 6.59 6.43 17.27
C ARG A 3 5.90 5.06 17.25
N ILE A 4 4.91 4.94 16.40
CA ILE A 4 4.38 3.59 16.13
C ILE A 4 5.48 2.75 15.50
N LYS A 5 5.45 1.47 15.78
CA LYS A 5 6.38 0.52 15.19
C LYS A 5 5.60 -0.51 14.39
N ILE A 6 5.96 -0.64 13.13
CA ILE A 6 5.33 -1.61 12.23
C ILE A 6 6.40 -2.61 11.84
N ASP A 7 6.20 -3.86 12.21
CA ASP A 7 7.12 -4.93 11.83
C ASP A 7 6.81 -5.37 10.40
N LEU A 8 7.86 -5.57 9.61
CA LEU A 8 7.70 -6.08 8.25
C LEU A 8 7.37 -7.57 8.30
N PRO A 9 6.58 -8.05 7.33
CA PRO A 9 6.29 -9.49 7.23
C PRO A 9 7.57 -10.24 6.86
N GLU A 10 7.61 -11.53 7.20
CA GLU A 10 8.76 -12.38 6.86
C GLU A 10 8.87 -12.61 5.35
N ARG A 11 7.74 -12.58 4.64
CA ARG A 11 7.69 -12.87 3.21
C ARG A 11 6.65 -12.01 2.54
N PHE A 12 7.01 -11.49 1.36
CA PHE A 12 6.10 -10.80 0.48
C PHE A 12 5.62 -11.74 -0.61
N ILE A 13 4.35 -11.62 -1.00
CA ILE A 13 3.71 -12.50 -1.97
C ILE A 13 3.38 -11.80 -3.28
N PHE A 14 3.56 -10.50 -3.34
CA PHE A 14 3.27 -9.70 -4.52
C PHE A 14 4.14 -8.45 -4.53
N SER A 15 4.54 -8.02 -5.71
CA SER A 15 5.21 -6.72 -5.86
C SER A 15 4.75 -6.06 -7.14
N THR A 16 4.76 -4.73 -7.14
CA THR A 16 4.46 -3.93 -8.32
C THR A 16 5.30 -2.67 -8.31
N GLU A 17 5.56 -2.12 -9.48
CA GLU A 17 6.34 -0.89 -9.62
C GLU A 17 5.42 0.26 -10.00
N LEU A 18 5.65 1.41 -9.36
CA LEU A 18 4.90 2.64 -9.60
C LEU A 18 5.87 3.81 -9.66
N ALA A 19 5.81 4.57 -10.76
CA ALA A 19 6.63 5.77 -10.90
C ALA A 19 6.05 6.92 -10.08
N ILE A 20 6.92 7.74 -9.55
CA ILE A 20 6.54 8.95 -8.83
C ILE A 20 6.43 10.09 -9.84
N TYR A 21 5.22 10.59 -10.03
CA TYR A 21 4.91 11.69 -10.95
C TYR A 21 4.91 13.03 -10.22
N VAL A 22 4.95 14.11 -10.98
CA VAL A 22 5.01 15.46 -10.41
C VAL A 22 3.84 15.77 -9.49
N ASN A 23 2.66 15.20 -9.74
CA ASN A 23 1.49 15.42 -8.88
C ASN A 23 1.56 14.67 -7.55
N HIS A 24 2.58 13.83 -7.36
CA HIS A 24 2.82 13.14 -6.09
C HIS A 24 3.75 13.92 -5.16
N ILE A 25 4.27 15.04 -5.61
CA ILE A 25 5.35 15.77 -4.92
C ILE A 25 4.75 16.94 -4.12
N ASN A 26 5.25 17.12 -2.92
CA ASN A 26 4.83 18.21 -2.03
C ASN A 26 5.82 19.41 -2.03
N TYR A 27 5.58 20.38 -1.16
CA TYR A 27 6.43 21.58 -1.05
C TYR A 27 7.88 21.28 -0.67
N GLY A 28 8.15 20.15 -0.05
CA GLY A 28 9.51 19.73 0.31
C GLY A 28 10.26 19.06 -0.84
N ASN A 29 9.69 19.03 -2.03
CA ASN A 29 10.26 18.39 -3.23
C ASN A 29 10.44 16.88 -3.08
N HIS A 30 9.71 16.24 -2.21
CA HIS A 30 9.71 14.79 -2.08
C HIS A 30 8.28 14.24 -2.11
N LEU A 31 8.17 12.93 -2.24
CA LEU A 31 6.89 12.24 -2.26
C LEU A 31 6.05 12.64 -1.05
N ASP A 32 4.85 13.12 -1.31
CA ASP A 32 3.89 13.51 -0.28
C ASP A 32 3.38 12.29 0.48
N ASN A 33 3.18 12.47 1.79
CA ASN A 33 2.72 11.37 2.66
C ASN A 33 1.38 10.79 2.22
N SER A 34 0.43 11.65 1.86
CA SER A 34 -0.87 11.19 1.41
C SER A 34 -0.82 10.59 0.01
N ALA A 35 0.08 11.08 -0.84
CA ALA A 35 0.29 10.51 -2.17
C ALA A 35 0.83 9.07 -2.05
N LEU A 36 1.69 8.81 -1.07
CA LEU A 36 2.16 7.44 -0.81
C LEU A 36 0.99 6.50 -0.51
N ILE A 37 0.04 6.92 0.30
CA ILE A 37 -1.15 6.12 0.61
C ILE A 37 -1.96 5.84 -0.66
N SER A 38 -2.08 6.82 -1.56
CA SER A 38 -2.75 6.63 -2.85
C SER A 38 -2.03 5.61 -3.73
N LEU A 39 -0.70 5.65 -3.76
CA LEU A 39 0.10 4.67 -4.49
C LEU A 39 -0.07 3.25 -3.92
N VAL A 40 -0.14 3.14 -2.60
CA VAL A 40 -0.43 1.86 -1.94
C VAL A 40 -1.82 1.35 -2.31
N SER A 41 -2.81 2.24 -2.44
CA SER A 41 -4.15 1.86 -2.89
C SER A 41 -4.13 1.28 -4.31
N GLU A 42 -3.34 1.89 -5.20
CA GLU A 42 -3.15 1.35 -6.55
C GLU A 42 -2.50 -0.05 -6.50
N ALA A 43 -1.50 -0.22 -5.65
CA ALA A 43 -0.84 -1.51 -5.48
C ALA A 43 -1.82 -2.58 -4.98
N ARG A 44 -2.71 -2.22 -4.05
CA ARG A 44 -3.74 -3.13 -3.55
C ARG A 44 -4.67 -3.58 -4.65
N VAL A 45 -5.12 -2.67 -5.50
CA VAL A 45 -5.98 -3.00 -6.64
C VAL A 45 -5.27 -3.96 -7.59
N ARG A 46 -3.99 -3.72 -7.87
CA ARG A 46 -3.20 -4.62 -8.73
C ARG A 46 -3.03 -6.00 -8.10
N PHE A 47 -2.83 -6.05 -6.80
CA PHE A 47 -2.72 -7.32 -6.08
C PHE A 47 -4.02 -8.13 -6.18
N LEU A 48 -5.15 -7.51 -5.89
CA LEU A 48 -6.46 -8.17 -6.00
C LEU A 48 -6.72 -8.66 -7.43
N LYS A 49 -6.39 -7.82 -8.41
CA LYS A 49 -6.55 -8.18 -9.83
C LYS A 49 -5.71 -9.39 -10.21
N SER A 50 -4.50 -9.50 -9.66
CA SER A 50 -3.64 -10.65 -9.90
C SER A 50 -4.24 -11.96 -9.39
N LEU A 51 -5.15 -11.89 -8.43
CA LEU A 51 -5.88 -13.02 -7.88
C LEU A 51 -7.25 -13.23 -8.55
N GLY A 52 -7.59 -12.40 -9.54
CA GLY A 52 -8.89 -12.47 -10.20
C GLY A 52 -9.99 -11.72 -9.45
N TYR A 53 -9.65 -10.84 -8.53
CA TYR A 53 -10.59 -10.11 -7.68
C TYR A 53 -10.64 -8.62 -8.00
N THR A 54 -11.66 -7.97 -7.47
CA THR A 54 -11.77 -6.51 -7.35
C THR A 54 -12.13 -6.17 -5.91
N GLU A 55 -12.02 -4.91 -5.53
CA GLU A 55 -12.46 -4.50 -4.17
C GLU A 55 -13.96 -4.68 -3.98
N MET A 56 -14.73 -4.68 -5.05
CA MET A 56 -16.18 -4.92 -5.00
C MET A 56 -16.54 -6.39 -4.91
N ASN A 57 -15.61 -7.28 -5.23
CA ASN A 57 -15.90 -8.70 -5.31
C ASN A 57 -14.66 -9.54 -5.01
N VAL A 58 -14.51 -9.88 -3.73
CA VAL A 58 -13.55 -10.88 -3.26
C VAL A 58 -14.38 -12.05 -2.73
N GLU A 59 -14.42 -13.15 -3.49
CA GLU A 59 -15.25 -14.33 -3.17
C GLU A 59 -16.72 -13.97 -2.92
N GLY A 60 -17.26 -13.01 -3.68
CA GLY A 60 -18.65 -12.59 -3.56
C GLY A 60 -18.89 -11.46 -2.59
N TYR A 61 -17.87 -10.95 -1.90
CA TYR A 61 -17.99 -9.89 -0.90
C TYR A 61 -17.20 -8.66 -1.32
N GLY A 62 -17.78 -7.49 -1.12
CA GLY A 62 -17.05 -6.23 -1.22
C GLY A 62 -16.16 -6.05 0.02
N ILE A 63 -15.00 -5.43 -0.18
CA ILE A 63 -14.08 -5.13 0.92
C ILE A 63 -13.92 -3.62 1.07
N ILE A 64 -13.63 -3.21 2.29
CA ILE A 64 -13.33 -1.81 2.61
C ILE A 64 -12.09 -1.76 3.49
N VAL A 65 -11.40 -0.63 3.43
CA VAL A 65 -10.31 -0.36 4.36
C VAL A 65 -10.90 0.15 5.66
N ALA A 66 -10.65 -0.59 6.74
CA ALA A 66 -11.16 -0.22 8.07
C ALA A 66 -10.21 0.76 8.77
N ASP A 67 -8.91 0.53 8.65
CA ASP A 67 -7.90 1.40 9.22
C ASP A 67 -6.59 1.28 8.44
N VAL A 68 -5.71 2.25 8.63
CA VAL A 68 -4.39 2.32 7.99
C VAL A 68 -3.40 2.82 9.01
N ALA A 69 -2.24 2.19 9.07
CA ALA A 69 -1.09 2.70 9.80
C ALA A 69 0.10 2.78 8.85
N ALA A 70 0.88 3.84 8.94
CA ALA A 70 2.04 4.04 8.08
C ALA A 70 3.22 4.53 8.90
N GLN A 71 4.41 4.06 8.53
CA GLN A 71 5.66 4.51 9.10
C GLN A 71 6.57 4.96 7.96
N TYR A 72 6.90 6.26 7.96
CA TYR A 72 7.72 6.87 6.91
C TYR A 72 9.17 6.87 7.38
N ARG A 73 10.03 6.12 6.70
CA ARG A 73 11.41 5.89 7.14
C ARG A 73 12.45 6.56 6.26
N SER A 74 12.08 6.94 5.04
CA SER A 74 12.98 7.62 4.11
C SER A 74 12.15 8.43 3.12
N GLU A 75 12.82 9.27 2.34
CA GLU A 75 12.19 10.12 1.34
C GLU A 75 12.32 9.50 -0.05
N ALA A 76 11.37 9.84 -0.93
CA ALA A 76 11.41 9.47 -2.33
C ALA A 76 11.14 10.71 -3.18
N PHE A 77 11.56 10.69 -4.44
CA PHE A 77 11.63 11.88 -5.28
C PHE A 77 11.01 11.65 -6.65
N HIS A 78 10.66 12.76 -7.30
CA HIS A 78 10.11 12.73 -8.65
C HIS A 78 11.01 11.92 -9.60
N GLY A 79 10.39 11.10 -10.42
CA GLY A 79 11.07 10.29 -11.41
C GLY A 79 11.61 8.97 -10.90
N GLU A 80 11.64 8.78 -9.58
CA GLU A 80 11.99 7.47 -9.03
C GLU A 80 10.86 6.47 -9.23
N VAL A 81 11.23 5.20 -9.29
CA VAL A 81 10.28 4.09 -9.36
C VAL A 81 10.22 3.42 -8.00
N MET A 82 9.03 3.36 -7.42
CA MET A 82 8.82 2.66 -6.17
C MET A 82 8.45 1.22 -6.45
N VAL A 83 9.10 0.31 -5.74
CA VAL A 83 8.68 -1.09 -5.70
C VAL A 83 7.83 -1.26 -4.45
N ILE A 84 6.57 -1.60 -4.63
CA ILE A 84 5.65 -1.85 -3.52
C ILE A 84 5.48 -3.34 -3.38
N GLU A 85 5.92 -3.87 -2.25
CA GLU A 85 5.82 -5.27 -1.92
C GLU A 85 4.68 -5.48 -0.94
N MET A 86 3.91 -6.55 -1.12
CA MET A 86 2.70 -6.78 -0.34
C MET A 86 2.67 -8.18 0.24
N ALA A 87 2.11 -8.27 1.43
CA ALA A 87 1.81 -9.53 2.10
C ALA A 87 0.41 -9.45 2.69
N ALA A 88 -0.24 -10.57 2.86
CA ALA A 88 -1.53 -10.68 3.54
C ALA A 88 -1.35 -11.51 4.80
N ASP A 89 -1.90 -11.05 5.92
CA ASP A 89 -1.70 -11.67 7.22
C ASP A 89 -2.94 -11.47 8.11
N ASP A 90 -2.91 -12.10 9.27
CA ASP A 90 -3.94 -11.95 10.30
C ASP A 90 -5.36 -12.19 9.78
N PHE A 91 -5.53 -13.27 9.03
CA PHE A 91 -6.85 -13.65 8.50
C PHE A 91 -7.80 -14.05 9.63
N ASN A 92 -8.99 -13.46 9.58
CA ASN A 92 -10.07 -13.78 10.51
C ASN A 92 -11.41 -13.60 9.80
N LYS A 93 -12.52 -13.84 10.51
CA LYS A 93 -13.85 -13.78 9.90
C LYS A 93 -14.27 -12.39 9.44
N TYR A 94 -13.55 -11.34 9.86
CA TYR A 94 -13.85 -9.97 9.46
C TYR A 94 -12.95 -9.44 8.35
N GLY A 95 -11.83 -10.10 8.06
CA GLY A 95 -10.90 -9.66 7.03
C GLY A 95 -9.46 -10.08 7.28
N CYS A 96 -8.54 -9.27 6.84
CA CYS A 96 -7.11 -9.51 7.00
C CYS A 96 -6.34 -8.19 6.98
N ASP A 97 -5.05 -8.27 7.27
CA ASP A 97 -4.12 -7.16 7.10
C ASP A 97 -3.39 -7.30 5.76
N LEU A 98 -3.22 -6.19 5.10
CA LEU A 98 -2.35 -6.08 3.92
C LEU A 98 -1.23 -5.11 4.20
#